data_d5820bf1527028f9eab879e62a0025ba
#
_entry.id   d5820bf1527028f9eab879e62a0025ba
#
_cell.length_a   1.000
_cell.length_b   1.000
_cell.length_c   1.000
_cell.angle_alpha   90.00
_cell.angle_beta   90.00
_cell.angle_gamma   90.00
#
_symmetry.space_group_name_H-M   'P 1'
#
loop_
_entity.id
_entity.type
_entity.pdbx_description
1 polymer ?
#
loop_
_entity_poly.entity_id
_entity_poly.type
_entity_poly.pdbx_seq_one_letter_code
_entity_poly.pdbx_strand_id
1 'polypeptide(L)'
;MSLWELLVIAVGLSMDAFAVSVCKGLSVQKVKPKHYLIVAAYFGGFQALMPLLGYLLGVRFEAMVANVDHWIAFVLLGLIGANMVRESRAGEEKLDDSFTVSTMLILAVATSIDALAIGVTFAFLGVNIVEAITLIGITTGIISGVGLKIGNVFGSRYKSKAEMAGGIVLILMGIKILVQHLLGLG
;
A
#
# COMPACT_ATOMS: atom_id res chain seq x y z
N MET A 1 -16.08 18.76 1.78
CA MET A 1 -15.76 17.78 2.85
C MET A 1 -15.03 18.49 3.97
N SER A 2 -15.26 18.09 5.23
CA SER A 2 -14.51 18.62 6.37
C SER A 2 -13.10 18.02 6.41
N LEU A 3 -12.17 18.73 7.05
CA LEU A 3 -10.79 18.25 7.23
C LEU A 3 -10.74 16.93 8.01
N TRP A 4 -11.69 16.72 8.91
CA TRP A 4 -11.82 15.49 9.69
C TRP A 4 -12.23 14.30 8.82
N GLU A 5 -13.18 14.48 7.91
CA GLU A 5 -13.59 13.42 6.95
C GLU A 5 -12.41 13.03 6.06
N LEU A 6 -11.67 14.02 5.55
CA LEU A 6 -10.45 13.76 4.76
C LEU A 6 -9.40 13.01 5.56
N LEU A 7 -9.21 13.33 6.85
CA LEU A 7 -8.26 12.64 7.72
C LEU A 7 -8.65 11.16 7.93
N VAL A 8 -9.94 10.89 8.16
CA VAL A 8 -10.45 9.52 8.31
C VAL A 8 -10.21 8.70 7.04
N ILE A 9 -10.50 9.29 5.87
CA ILE A 9 -10.21 8.66 4.57
C ILE A 9 -8.69 8.43 4.41
N ALA A 10 -7.86 9.43 4.72
CA ALA A 10 -6.41 9.32 4.62
C ALA A 10 -5.84 8.20 5.50
N VAL A 11 -6.34 8.05 6.73
CA VAL A 11 -5.96 6.95 7.63
C VAL A 11 -6.43 5.61 7.06
N GLY A 12 -7.67 5.51 6.57
CA GLY A 12 -8.20 4.30 5.95
C GLY A 12 -7.36 3.83 4.77
N LEU A 13 -7.10 4.73 3.81
CA LEU A 13 -6.25 4.47 2.64
C LEU A 13 -4.80 4.12 2.99
N SER A 14 -4.30 4.59 4.14
CA SER A 14 -2.93 4.28 4.58
C SER A 14 -2.76 2.87 5.13
N MET A 15 -3.84 2.14 5.38
CA MET A 15 -3.75 0.83 6.06
C MET A 15 -3.06 -0.23 5.20
N ASP A 16 -3.24 -0.20 3.88
CA ASP A 16 -2.59 -1.14 2.97
C ASP A 16 -1.08 -0.88 2.91
N ALA A 17 -0.69 0.38 2.76
CA ALA A 17 0.72 0.78 2.82
C ALA A 17 1.35 0.49 4.19
N PHE A 18 0.60 0.64 5.29
CA PHE A 18 1.02 0.24 6.64
C PHE A 18 1.31 -1.26 6.71
N ALA A 19 0.37 -2.10 6.27
CA ALA A 19 0.53 -3.56 6.31
C ALA A 19 1.76 -4.02 5.52
N VAL A 20 1.93 -3.50 4.30
CA VAL A 20 3.11 -3.78 3.47
C VAL A 20 4.40 -3.27 4.11
N SER A 21 4.37 -2.10 4.74
CA SER A 21 5.52 -1.53 5.46
C SER A 21 5.92 -2.37 6.66
N VAL A 22 4.95 -2.92 7.40
CA VAL A 22 5.21 -3.89 8.48
C VAL A 22 5.92 -5.12 7.90
N CYS A 23 5.42 -5.70 6.80
CA CYS A 23 6.04 -6.85 6.14
C CYS A 23 7.48 -6.54 5.70
N LYS A 24 7.73 -5.37 5.11
CA LYS A 24 9.09 -4.92 4.76
C LYS A 24 9.98 -4.73 6.00
N GLY A 25 9.43 -4.20 7.09
CA GLY A 25 10.16 -4.08 8.36
C GLY A 25 10.57 -5.43 8.95
N LEU A 26 9.72 -6.46 8.79
CA LEU A 26 9.98 -7.83 9.23
C LEU A 26 11.15 -8.46 8.45
N SER A 27 11.27 -8.19 7.15
CA SER A 27 12.30 -8.76 6.27
C SER A 27 13.68 -8.14 6.51
N VAL A 28 13.78 -6.92 7.05
CA VAL A 28 15.04 -6.18 7.20
C VAL A 28 15.66 -6.44 8.57
N GLN A 29 16.91 -6.86 8.59
CA GLN A 29 17.63 -7.06 9.86
C GLN A 29 17.80 -5.76 10.65
N LYS A 30 18.10 -4.66 9.97
CA LYS A 30 18.34 -3.36 10.60
C LYS A 30 17.82 -2.22 9.73
N VAL A 31 16.76 -1.56 10.17
CA VAL A 31 16.22 -0.39 9.47
C VAL A 31 17.18 0.80 9.64
N LYS A 32 17.54 1.42 8.52
CA LYS A 32 18.35 2.63 8.44
C LYS A 32 17.43 3.84 8.17
N PRO A 33 17.84 5.08 8.52
CA PRO A 33 17.04 6.28 8.23
C PRO A 33 16.62 6.41 6.77
N LYS A 34 17.47 5.97 5.83
CA LYS A 34 17.16 5.95 4.39
C LYS A 34 15.94 5.10 4.05
N HIS A 35 15.68 4.01 4.78
CA HIS A 35 14.53 3.13 4.51
C HIS A 35 13.21 3.84 4.85
N TYR A 36 13.18 4.67 5.90
CA TYR A 36 12.00 5.50 6.21
C TYR A 36 11.72 6.51 5.10
N LEU A 37 12.76 7.16 4.57
CA LEU A 37 12.61 8.11 3.45
C LEU A 37 12.11 7.41 2.18
N ILE A 38 12.65 6.23 1.87
CA ILE A 38 12.20 5.44 0.72
C ILE A 38 10.73 5.05 0.87
N VAL A 39 10.35 4.48 2.00
CA VAL A 39 8.97 4.06 2.29
C VAL A 39 8.01 5.25 2.23
N ALA A 40 8.35 6.36 2.88
CA ALA A 40 7.53 7.57 2.86
C ALA A 40 7.40 8.16 1.45
N ALA A 41 8.49 8.20 0.67
CA ALA A 41 8.49 8.74 -0.69
C ALA A 41 7.66 7.86 -1.65
N TYR A 42 7.84 6.54 -1.60
CA TYR A 42 7.08 5.64 -2.48
C TYR A 42 5.62 5.53 -2.06
N PHE A 43 5.33 5.12 -0.84
CA PHE A 43 3.93 4.93 -0.42
C PHE A 43 3.19 6.26 -0.28
N GLY A 44 3.76 7.26 0.38
CA GLY A 44 3.15 8.58 0.49
C GLY A 44 3.01 9.28 -0.86
N GLY A 45 4.05 9.19 -1.71
CA GLY A 45 4.04 9.78 -3.05
C GLY A 45 2.99 9.15 -3.96
N PHE A 46 2.92 7.82 -4.03
CA PHE A 46 1.91 7.14 -4.85
C PHE A 46 0.51 7.29 -4.28
N GLN A 47 0.37 7.30 -2.96
CA GLN A 47 -0.92 7.54 -2.31
C GLN A 47 -1.44 8.98 -2.51
N ALA A 48 -0.58 9.93 -2.84
CA ALA A 48 -0.97 11.28 -3.27
C ALA A 48 -1.20 11.34 -4.81
N LEU A 49 -0.37 10.65 -5.58
CA LEU A 49 -0.41 10.66 -7.04
C LEU A 49 -1.68 9.97 -7.58
N MET A 50 -2.07 8.82 -7.01
CA MET A 50 -3.20 8.04 -7.51
C MET A 50 -4.54 8.77 -7.38
N PRO A 51 -4.90 9.42 -6.24
CA PRO A 51 -6.13 10.21 -6.21
C PRO A 51 -6.08 11.42 -7.14
N LEU A 52 -4.91 12.01 -7.38
CA LEU A 52 -4.77 13.06 -8.38
C LEU A 52 -5.11 12.55 -9.78
N LEU A 53 -4.54 11.39 -10.16
CA LEU A 53 -4.84 10.75 -11.44
C LEU A 53 -6.32 10.37 -11.53
N GLY A 54 -6.88 9.78 -10.47
CA GLY A 54 -8.30 9.46 -10.39
C GLY A 54 -9.20 10.67 -10.54
N TYR A 55 -8.86 11.77 -9.89
CA TYR A 55 -9.57 13.05 -10.02
C TYR A 55 -9.57 13.57 -11.47
N LEU A 56 -8.41 13.57 -12.11
CA LEU A 56 -8.27 13.99 -13.51
C LEU A 56 -9.04 13.07 -14.47
N LEU A 57 -9.06 11.77 -14.19
CA LEU A 57 -9.85 10.79 -14.96
C LEU A 57 -11.34 10.94 -14.68
N GLY A 58 -11.74 11.16 -13.43
CA GLY A 58 -13.14 11.35 -13.04
C GLY A 58 -13.81 12.54 -13.72
N VAL A 59 -13.05 13.61 -13.95
CA VAL A 59 -13.52 14.77 -14.74
C VAL A 59 -13.80 14.41 -16.22
N ARG A 60 -13.20 13.34 -16.73
CA ARG A 60 -13.27 12.97 -18.16
C ARG A 60 -13.97 11.66 -18.47
N PHE A 61 -13.95 10.66 -17.56
CA PHE A 61 -14.37 9.29 -17.87
C PHE A 61 -14.97 8.54 -16.66
N GLU A 62 -16.28 8.72 -16.46
CA GLU A 62 -17.00 8.13 -15.33
C GLU A 62 -17.06 6.59 -15.32
N ALA A 63 -16.98 5.92 -16.46
CA ALA A 63 -17.35 4.51 -16.59
C ALA A 63 -16.16 3.54 -16.77
N MET A 64 -14.92 3.99 -16.95
CA MET A 64 -13.83 3.14 -17.45
C MET A 64 -12.85 2.62 -16.36
N VAL A 65 -12.86 3.20 -15.17
CA VAL A 65 -11.83 2.93 -14.15
C VAL A 65 -12.21 1.78 -13.20
N ALA A 66 -13.48 1.51 -13.02
CA ALA A 66 -13.97 0.60 -11.96
C ALA A 66 -13.74 -0.91 -12.20
N ASN A 67 -13.34 -1.34 -13.39
CA ASN A 67 -13.38 -2.78 -13.73
C ASN A 67 -12.02 -3.50 -13.76
N VAL A 68 -10.89 -2.83 -13.69
CA VAL A 68 -9.56 -3.43 -13.92
C VAL A 68 -8.63 -3.40 -12.70
N ASP A 69 -8.80 -2.44 -11.82
CA ASP A 69 -7.95 -2.14 -10.68
C ASP A 69 -7.83 -3.31 -9.68
N HIS A 70 -8.93 -3.98 -9.36
CA HIS A 70 -8.98 -5.07 -8.38
C HIS A 70 -8.18 -6.32 -8.83
N TRP A 71 -8.22 -6.63 -10.12
CA TRP A 71 -7.43 -7.75 -10.67
C TRP A 71 -5.94 -7.48 -10.61
N ILE A 72 -5.53 -6.25 -10.89
CA ILE A 72 -4.12 -5.83 -10.81
C ILE A 72 -3.65 -5.91 -9.36
N ALA A 73 -4.40 -5.36 -8.40
CA ALA A 73 -4.09 -5.44 -6.98
C ALA A 73 -3.97 -6.88 -6.49
N PHE A 74 -4.94 -7.75 -6.84
CA PHE A 74 -4.92 -9.17 -6.47
C PHE A 74 -3.66 -9.89 -6.98
N VAL A 75 -3.35 -9.73 -8.27
CA VAL A 75 -2.18 -10.39 -8.89
C VAL A 75 -0.89 -9.88 -8.26
N LEU A 76 -0.73 -8.58 -8.08
CA LEU A 76 0.48 -7.99 -7.50
C LEU A 76 0.69 -8.42 -6.04
N LEU A 77 -0.34 -8.30 -5.20
CA LEU A 77 -0.27 -8.71 -3.79
C LEU A 77 -0.08 -10.22 -3.65
N GLY A 78 -0.74 -11.00 -4.51
CA GLY A 78 -0.58 -12.45 -4.56
C GLY A 78 0.85 -12.88 -4.91
N LEU A 79 1.46 -12.27 -5.94
CA LEU A 79 2.84 -12.57 -6.34
C LEU A 79 3.85 -12.18 -5.25
N ILE A 80 3.69 -11.00 -4.64
CA ILE A 80 4.58 -10.54 -3.57
C ILE A 80 4.45 -11.44 -2.34
N GLY A 81 3.20 -11.73 -1.92
CA GLY A 81 2.93 -12.59 -0.77
C GLY A 81 3.45 -14.01 -0.99
N ALA A 82 3.27 -14.58 -2.19
CA ALA A 82 3.80 -15.90 -2.54
C ALA A 82 5.34 -15.92 -2.50
N ASN A 83 5.99 -14.86 -2.99
CA ASN A 83 7.46 -14.75 -2.93
C ASN A 83 7.95 -14.68 -1.48
N MET A 84 7.30 -13.90 -0.61
CA MET A 84 7.66 -13.83 0.82
C MET A 84 7.50 -15.18 1.52
N VAL A 85 6.41 -15.91 1.24
CA VAL A 85 6.21 -17.28 1.80
C VAL A 85 7.28 -18.25 1.29
N ARG A 86 7.68 -18.14 0.03
CA ARG A 86 8.77 -18.95 -0.55
C ARG A 86 10.11 -18.66 0.13
N GLU A 87 10.45 -17.38 0.30
CA GLU A 87 11.68 -16.95 0.96
C GLU A 87 11.76 -17.40 2.42
N SER A 88 10.63 -17.37 3.16
CA SER A 88 10.56 -17.82 4.55
C SER A 88 10.90 -19.32 4.71
N ARG A 89 10.69 -20.12 3.65
CA ARG A 89 10.98 -21.58 3.63
C ARG A 89 12.35 -21.93 3.11
N ALA A 90 13.02 -21.04 2.38
CA ALA A 90 14.28 -21.33 1.70
C ALA A 90 15.51 -21.34 2.63
N GLY A 91 15.36 -21.04 3.94
CA GLY A 91 16.47 -20.96 4.88
C GLY A 91 17.39 -19.77 4.58
N GLU A 92 18.43 -19.57 5.37
CA GLU A 92 19.28 -18.37 5.46
C GLU A 92 19.99 -17.85 4.19
N GLU A 93 19.52 -18.14 2.98
CA GLU A 93 20.06 -17.51 1.78
C GLU A 93 19.43 -16.13 1.57
N LYS A 94 20.27 -15.12 1.84
CA LYS A 94 20.16 -13.70 1.48
C LYS A 94 18.72 -13.20 1.31
N LEU A 95 18.17 -12.71 2.41
CA LEU A 95 17.03 -11.79 2.35
C LEU A 95 17.29 -10.78 1.26
N ASP A 96 16.37 -10.70 0.35
CA ASP A 96 16.27 -9.53 -0.51
C ASP A 96 15.90 -8.33 0.38
N ASP A 97 16.92 -7.76 1.01
CA ASP A 97 16.90 -6.46 1.71
C ASP A 97 16.52 -5.34 0.71
N SER A 98 16.01 -5.72 -0.47
CA SER A 98 15.89 -4.83 -1.59
C SER A 98 14.70 -3.89 -1.42
N PHE A 99 15.02 -2.76 -0.86
CA PHE A 99 14.33 -1.52 -1.20
C PHE A 99 14.75 -1.10 -2.61
N THR A 100 14.76 -2.06 -3.56
CA THR A 100 15.03 -1.75 -4.96
C THR A 100 13.90 -0.92 -5.52
N VAL A 101 14.22 -0.05 -6.45
CA VAL A 101 13.24 0.80 -7.14
C VAL A 101 12.08 -0.02 -7.69
N SER A 102 12.39 -1.16 -8.31
CA SER A 102 11.36 -2.05 -8.90
C SER A 102 10.40 -2.60 -7.84
N THR A 103 10.92 -3.16 -6.75
CA THR A 103 10.09 -3.72 -5.68
C THR A 103 9.23 -2.64 -5.01
N MET A 104 9.83 -1.49 -4.68
CA MET A 104 9.11 -0.40 -4.03
C MET A 104 8.05 0.21 -4.94
N LEU A 105 8.32 0.31 -6.25
CA LEU A 105 7.36 0.80 -7.24
C LEU A 105 6.13 -0.12 -7.33
N ILE A 106 6.35 -1.43 -7.46
CA ILE A 106 5.26 -2.41 -7.55
C ILE A 106 4.39 -2.38 -6.28
N LEU A 107 5.03 -2.36 -5.10
CA LEU A 107 4.32 -2.27 -3.82
C LEU A 107 3.51 -0.98 -3.70
N ALA A 108 4.11 0.16 -4.07
CA ALA A 108 3.46 1.46 -3.98
C ALA A 108 2.25 1.55 -4.93
N VAL A 109 2.38 1.05 -6.17
CA VAL A 109 1.26 0.98 -7.11
C VAL A 109 0.16 0.07 -6.55
N ALA A 110 0.51 -1.13 -6.09
CA ALA A 110 -0.48 -2.09 -5.58
C ALA A 110 -1.28 -1.57 -4.38
N THR A 111 -0.62 -0.83 -3.47
CA THR A 111 -1.26 -0.30 -2.25
C THR A 111 -1.99 1.03 -2.45
N SER A 112 -1.90 1.64 -3.63
CA SER A 112 -2.53 2.95 -3.91
C SER A 112 -3.61 2.91 -5.00
N ILE A 113 -3.99 1.72 -5.49
CA ILE A 113 -5.02 1.58 -6.50
C ILE A 113 -6.39 2.02 -5.99
N ASP A 114 -6.72 1.71 -4.75
CA ASP A 114 -7.93 2.15 -4.06
C ASP A 114 -8.02 3.70 -3.97
N ALA A 115 -6.89 4.36 -3.78
CA ALA A 115 -6.79 5.81 -3.77
C ALA A 115 -7.15 6.43 -5.13
N LEU A 116 -6.93 5.71 -6.23
CA LEU A 116 -7.37 6.16 -7.56
C LEU A 116 -8.89 6.25 -7.65
N ALA A 117 -9.62 5.24 -7.15
CA ALA A 117 -11.08 5.24 -7.11
C ALA A 117 -11.62 6.38 -6.22
N ILE A 118 -10.98 6.62 -5.07
CA ILE A 118 -11.32 7.76 -4.19
C ILE A 118 -11.09 9.09 -4.91
N GLY A 119 -10.04 9.21 -5.71
CA GLY A 119 -9.78 10.41 -6.52
C GLY A 119 -10.90 10.70 -7.52
N VAL A 120 -11.44 9.67 -8.19
CA VAL A 120 -12.62 9.80 -9.05
C VAL A 120 -13.81 10.35 -8.24
N THR A 121 -14.06 9.78 -7.07
CA THR A 121 -15.13 10.23 -6.16
C THR A 121 -14.93 11.69 -5.73
N PHE A 122 -13.72 12.12 -5.46
CA PHE A 122 -13.41 13.51 -5.12
C PHE A 122 -13.73 14.49 -6.24
N ALA A 123 -13.58 14.06 -7.51
CA ALA A 123 -13.98 14.89 -8.65
C ALA A 123 -15.48 15.17 -8.65
N PHE A 124 -16.31 14.17 -8.35
CA PHE A 124 -17.78 14.34 -8.30
C PHE A 124 -18.25 15.13 -7.08
N LEU A 125 -17.55 15.02 -5.97
CA LEU A 125 -17.90 15.74 -4.73
C LEU A 125 -17.36 17.17 -4.69
N GLY A 126 -16.62 17.62 -5.71
CA GLY A 126 -16.04 18.97 -5.76
C GLY A 126 -15.03 19.22 -4.62
N VAL A 127 -14.32 18.18 -4.18
CA VAL A 127 -13.32 18.28 -3.11
C VAL A 127 -12.08 19.04 -3.60
N ASN A 128 -11.48 19.86 -2.73
CA ASN A 128 -10.19 20.47 -3.03
C ASN A 128 -9.11 19.37 -3.11
N ILE A 129 -8.76 18.99 -4.34
CA ILE A 129 -7.83 17.88 -4.58
C ILE A 129 -6.45 18.13 -3.98
N VAL A 130 -5.96 19.36 -3.96
CA VAL A 130 -4.63 19.69 -3.42
C VAL A 130 -4.56 19.44 -1.91
N GLU A 131 -5.59 19.85 -1.17
CA GLU A 131 -5.70 19.54 0.27
C GLU A 131 -5.78 18.03 0.51
N ALA A 132 -6.62 17.34 -0.25
CA ALA A 132 -6.84 15.91 -0.10
C ALA A 132 -5.56 15.11 -0.35
N ILE A 133 -4.87 15.30 -1.48
CA ILE A 133 -3.65 14.55 -1.81
C ILE A 133 -2.49 14.87 -0.86
N THR A 134 -2.39 16.11 -0.39
CA THR A 134 -1.37 16.50 0.58
C THR A 134 -1.58 15.77 1.91
N LEU A 135 -2.81 15.78 2.41
CA LEU A 135 -3.16 15.11 3.67
C LEU A 135 -2.97 13.59 3.56
N ILE A 136 -3.48 12.98 2.48
CA ILE A 136 -3.35 11.54 2.23
C ILE A 136 -1.88 11.13 2.13
N GLY A 137 -1.08 11.84 1.33
CA GLY A 137 0.34 11.52 1.13
C GLY A 137 1.16 11.62 2.42
N ILE A 138 0.98 12.69 3.19
CA ILE A 138 1.68 12.88 4.47
C ILE A 138 1.26 11.82 5.48
N THR A 139 -0.04 11.59 5.63
CA THR A 139 -0.57 10.58 6.56
C THR A 139 -0.04 9.19 6.23
N THR A 140 -0.07 8.80 4.95
CA THR A 140 0.46 7.52 4.49
C THR A 140 1.96 7.40 4.73
N GLY A 141 2.74 8.44 4.43
CA GLY A 141 4.18 8.44 4.69
C GLY A 141 4.53 8.22 6.16
N ILE A 142 3.82 8.90 7.07
CA ILE A 142 4.01 8.76 8.52
C ILE A 142 3.60 7.35 8.98
N ILE A 143 2.40 6.91 8.62
CA ILE A 143 1.85 5.61 9.04
C ILE A 143 2.70 4.46 8.50
N SER A 144 3.18 4.54 7.26
CA SER A 144 4.09 3.55 6.66
C SER A 144 5.45 3.52 7.37
N GLY A 145 5.98 4.67 7.76
CA GLY A 145 7.20 4.74 8.57
C GLY A 145 7.04 4.07 9.93
N VAL A 146 5.90 4.26 10.59
CA VAL A 146 5.56 3.56 11.84
C VAL A 146 5.44 2.06 11.60
N GLY A 147 4.78 1.63 10.54
CA GLY A 147 4.66 0.23 10.13
C GLY A 147 6.02 -0.43 9.94
N LEU A 148 6.93 0.22 9.22
CA LEU A 148 8.31 -0.25 9.01
C LEU A 148 9.05 -0.46 10.35
N LYS A 149 8.91 0.49 11.29
CA LYS A 149 9.52 0.37 12.62
C LYS A 149 8.95 -0.80 13.42
N ILE A 150 7.63 -0.91 13.44
CA ILE A 150 6.94 -2.01 14.14
C ILE A 150 7.41 -3.35 13.56
N GLY A 151 7.37 -3.51 12.24
CA GLY A 151 7.84 -4.72 11.57
C GLY A 151 9.28 -5.08 11.94
N ASN A 152 10.19 -4.12 11.93
CA ASN A 152 11.59 -4.38 12.27
C ASN A 152 11.80 -4.81 13.72
N VAL A 153 11.11 -4.20 14.68
CA VAL A 153 11.18 -4.59 16.10
C VAL A 153 10.71 -6.04 16.31
N PHE A 154 9.62 -6.42 15.65
CA PHE A 154 9.11 -7.79 15.74
C PHE A 154 9.93 -8.78 14.91
N GLY A 155 10.40 -8.39 13.73
CA GLY A 155 11.16 -9.24 12.81
C GLY A 155 12.51 -9.66 13.35
N SER A 156 13.21 -8.80 14.09
CA SER A 156 14.49 -9.12 14.69
C SER A 156 14.45 -10.31 15.66
N ARG A 157 13.27 -10.63 16.19
CA ARG A 157 13.07 -11.71 17.17
C ARG A 157 12.47 -12.99 16.58
N TYR A 158 11.74 -12.90 15.45
CA TYR A 158 10.98 -14.01 14.86
C TYR A 158 10.99 -14.01 13.32
N LYS A 159 12.14 -13.75 12.71
CA LYS A 159 12.33 -13.49 11.28
C LYS A 159 11.52 -14.40 10.34
N SER A 160 11.80 -15.70 10.35
CA SER A 160 11.15 -16.65 9.42
C SER A 160 9.62 -16.76 9.64
N LYS A 161 9.18 -16.77 10.89
CA LYS A 161 7.73 -16.80 11.21
C LYS A 161 7.04 -15.51 10.81
N ALA A 162 7.74 -14.39 10.94
CA ALA A 162 7.24 -13.07 10.59
C ALA A 162 7.11 -12.88 9.06
N GLU A 163 8.09 -13.37 8.29
CA GLU A 163 8.03 -13.38 6.81
C GLU A 163 6.89 -14.25 6.29
N MET A 164 6.71 -15.44 6.87
CA MET A 164 5.58 -16.29 6.53
C MET A 164 4.24 -15.62 6.84
N ALA A 165 4.11 -15.03 8.04
CA ALA A 165 2.89 -14.32 8.43
C ALA A 165 2.62 -13.11 7.53
N GLY A 166 3.65 -12.31 7.21
CA GLY A 166 3.54 -11.18 6.29
C GLY A 166 3.09 -11.59 4.90
N GLY A 167 3.71 -12.64 4.34
CA GLY A 167 3.31 -13.18 3.02
C GLY A 167 1.86 -13.67 3.01
N ILE A 168 1.43 -14.37 4.06
CA ILE A 168 0.03 -14.83 4.20
C ILE A 168 -0.92 -13.64 4.28
N VAL A 169 -0.59 -12.59 5.04
CA VAL A 169 -1.41 -11.39 5.15
C VAL A 169 -1.59 -10.72 3.79
N LEU A 170 -0.51 -10.57 2.99
CA LEU A 170 -0.60 -9.99 1.66
C LEU A 170 -1.48 -10.80 0.70
N ILE A 171 -1.36 -12.14 0.73
CA ILE A 171 -2.23 -13.02 -0.06
C ILE A 171 -3.70 -12.85 0.36
N LEU A 172 -3.97 -12.85 1.66
CA LEU A 172 -5.33 -12.67 2.18
C LEU A 172 -5.91 -11.29 1.83
N MET A 173 -5.09 -10.23 1.86
CA MET A 173 -5.50 -8.90 1.40
C MET A 173 -5.87 -8.91 -0.09
N GLY A 174 -5.04 -9.51 -0.95
CA GLY A 174 -5.36 -9.64 -2.37
C GLY A 174 -6.67 -10.39 -2.61
N ILE A 175 -6.88 -11.51 -1.90
CA ILE A 175 -8.13 -12.27 -1.97
C ILE A 175 -9.32 -11.43 -1.49
N LYS A 176 -9.18 -10.71 -0.37
CA LYS A 176 -10.23 -9.84 0.18
C LYS A 176 -10.65 -8.79 -0.84
N ILE A 177 -9.70 -8.08 -1.47
CA ILE A 177 -9.96 -7.05 -2.48
C ILE A 177 -10.74 -7.66 -3.65
N LEU A 178 -10.30 -8.82 -4.15
CA LEU A 178 -10.98 -9.50 -5.25
C LEU A 178 -12.41 -9.92 -4.88
N VAL A 179 -12.60 -10.50 -3.69
CA VAL A 179 -13.93 -10.96 -3.21
C VAL A 179 -14.88 -9.79 -3.00
N GLN A 180 -14.41 -8.68 -2.41
CA GLN A 180 -15.23 -7.47 -2.24
C GLN A 180 -15.73 -6.94 -3.58
N HIS A 181 -14.86 -6.92 -4.59
CA HIS A 181 -15.26 -6.50 -5.94
C HIS A 181 -16.28 -7.46 -6.57
N LEU A 182 -16.04 -8.77 -6.52
CA LEU A 182 -16.94 -9.79 -7.10
C LEU A 182 -18.33 -9.81 -6.43
N LEU A 183 -18.40 -9.47 -5.15
CA LEU A 183 -19.66 -9.39 -4.39
C LEU A 183 -20.35 -8.03 -4.48
N GLY A 184 -19.78 -7.07 -5.21
CA GLY A 184 -20.33 -5.71 -5.32
C GLY A 184 -20.36 -4.94 -3.99
N LEU A 185 -19.46 -5.27 -3.06
CA LEU A 185 -19.34 -4.66 -1.73
C LEU A 185 -18.27 -3.56 -1.64
N GLY A 186 -17.69 -3.16 -2.79
CA GLY A 186 -16.68 -2.13 -2.90
C GLY A 186 -17.17 -0.89 -3.63
#